data_c21ebb643576620929067352ef00d3cf
#
_entry.id   c21ebb643576620929067352ef00d3cf
#
_cell.length_a   1.000
_cell.length_b   1.000
_cell.length_c   1.000
_cell.angle_alpha   90.00
_cell.angle_beta   90.00
_cell.angle_gamma   90.00
#
_symmetry.space_group_name_H-M   'P 1'
#
loop_
_entity.id
_entity.type
_entity.pdbx_description
1 polymer ?
#
loop_
_entity_poly.entity_id
_entity_poly.type
_entity_poly.pdbx_seq_one_letter_code
_entity_poly.pdbx_strand_id
1 'polypeptide(L)'
;MRGEPIISMKTGVQVLLSCLKRNQSAKETVFVSIITFGDHASEAVPLTSVQDLAVPDFEPHGCTMLGEALELLARSIEEDVVMPSAAEKGDWKPIVFIVTDGEPCDDVRHGLDDLKRGCVDTIVACAAGQDTSLDPLRSLTENVIRLDTAGSHTFESYLRWNDISDD
;
A
#
# COMPACT_ATOMS: atom_id res chain seq x y z
N MET A 1 -3.90 -1.46 15.79
CA MET A 1 -5.13 -0.98 15.10
C MET A 1 -6.35 -1.68 15.68
N ARG A 2 -7.24 -0.99 16.42
CA ARG A 2 -8.47 -1.55 16.99
C ARG A 2 -9.62 -0.54 16.88
N GLY A 3 -10.88 -1.02 16.81
CA GLY A 3 -12.06 -0.15 16.72
C GLY A 3 -12.16 0.59 15.39
N GLU A 4 -12.38 1.91 15.42
CA GLU A 4 -12.54 2.76 14.23
C GLU A 4 -11.38 2.67 13.23
N PRO A 5 -10.09 2.70 13.62
CA PRO A 5 -8.98 2.62 12.68
C PRO A 5 -9.00 1.35 11.80
N ILE A 6 -9.27 0.18 12.37
CA ILE A 6 -9.31 -1.06 11.57
C ILE A 6 -10.51 -1.08 10.62
N ILE A 7 -11.64 -0.50 11.03
CA ILE A 7 -12.83 -0.38 10.17
C ILE A 7 -12.53 0.55 9.00
N SER A 8 -11.92 1.70 9.26
CA SER A 8 -11.54 2.68 8.24
C SER A 8 -10.56 2.08 7.23
N MET A 9 -9.57 1.33 7.71
CA MET A 9 -8.61 0.62 6.85
C MET A 9 -9.32 -0.43 5.97
N LYS A 10 -10.10 -1.33 6.57
CA LYS A 10 -10.86 -2.35 5.82
C LYS A 10 -11.75 -1.72 4.75
N THR A 11 -12.47 -0.67 5.12
CA THR A 11 -13.33 0.08 4.20
C THR A 11 -12.52 0.71 3.07
N GLY A 12 -11.41 1.37 3.38
CA GLY A 12 -10.53 1.99 2.40
C GLY A 12 -9.98 0.98 1.37
N VAL A 13 -9.47 -0.15 1.85
CA VAL A 13 -8.98 -1.24 0.98
C VAL A 13 -10.10 -1.80 0.10
N GLN A 14 -11.29 -2.04 0.66
CA GLN A 14 -12.44 -2.54 -0.10
C GLN A 14 -12.88 -1.55 -1.18
N VAL A 15 -12.91 -0.26 -0.88
CA VAL A 15 -13.25 0.79 -1.85
C VAL A 15 -12.23 0.83 -2.98
N LEU A 16 -10.93 0.88 -2.65
CA LEU A 16 -9.84 0.87 -3.63
C LEU A 16 -9.99 -0.32 -4.59
N LEU A 17 -10.10 -1.54 -4.06
CA LEU A 17 -10.23 -2.75 -4.87
C LEU A 17 -11.53 -2.79 -5.67
N SER A 18 -12.62 -2.25 -5.13
CA SER A 18 -13.88 -2.14 -5.86
C SER A 18 -13.78 -1.17 -7.04
N CYS A 19 -13.06 -0.05 -6.88
CA CYS A 19 -12.80 0.89 -7.97
C CYS A 19 -11.95 0.24 -9.07
N LEU A 20 -10.87 -0.44 -8.71
CA LEU A 20 -10.02 -1.17 -9.66
C LEU A 20 -10.81 -2.26 -10.40
N LYS A 21 -11.63 -3.03 -9.70
CA LYS A 21 -12.49 -4.09 -10.29
C LYS A 21 -13.59 -3.55 -11.20
N ARG A 22 -13.98 -2.30 -11.10
CA ARG A 22 -14.96 -1.65 -12.02
C ARG A 22 -14.32 -1.11 -13.29
N ASN A 23 -13.03 -0.79 -13.25
CA ASN A 23 -12.30 -0.28 -14.41
C ASN A 23 -11.84 -1.45 -15.29
N GLN A 24 -12.24 -1.46 -16.57
CA GLN A 24 -11.93 -2.57 -17.49
C GLN A 24 -10.43 -2.71 -17.74
N SER A 25 -9.72 -1.59 -17.94
CA SER A 25 -8.26 -1.62 -18.14
C SER A 25 -7.55 -2.13 -16.89
N ALA A 26 -7.95 -1.66 -15.70
CA ALA A 26 -7.35 -2.10 -14.45
C ALA A 26 -7.54 -3.61 -14.21
N LYS A 27 -8.69 -4.17 -14.58
CA LYS A 27 -8.92 -5.62 -14.49
C LYS A 27 -7.90 -6.45 -15.25
N GLU A 28 -7.46 -5.95 -16.40
CA GLU A 28 -6.58 -6.68 -17.30
C GLU A 28 -5.09 -6.44 -16.99
N THR A 29 -4.77 -5.34 -16.30
CA THR A 29 -3.38 -4.89 -16.14
C THR A 29 -2.90 -4.74 -14.71
N VAL A 30 -3.80 -4.63 -13.72
CA VAL A 30 -3.41 -4.37 -12.33
C VAL A 30 -3.28 -5.65 -11.54
N PHE A 31 -2.12 -5.79 -10.90
CA PHE A 31 -1.81 -6.82 -9.91
C PHE A 31 -1.66 -6.17 -8.54
N VAL A 32 -2.03 -6.87 -7.50
CA VAL A 32 -2.00 -6.39 -6.11
C VAL A 32 -1.38 -7.45 -5.22
N SER A 33 -0.45 -7.05 -4.37
CA SER A 33 0.05 -7.82 -3.24
C SER A 33 -0.38 -7.14 -1.94
N ILE A 34 -0.61 -7.90 -0.88
CA ILE A 34 -0.97 -7.38 0.44
C ILE A 34 -0.02 -7.96 1.48
N ILE A 35 0.73 -7.08 2.12
CA ILE A 35 1.58 -7.39 3.26
C ILE A 35 0.91 -6.86 4.52
N THR A 36 0.74 -7.71 5.50
CA THR A 36 0.26 -7.34 6.84
C THR A 36 1.42 -7.27 7.80
N PHE A 37 1.35 -6.37 8.76
CA PHE A 37 2.36 -6.22 9.79
C PHE A 37 1.72 -5.92 11.16
N GLY A 38 2.23 -6.60 12.15
CA GLY A 38 1.86 -6.52 13.55
C GLY A 38 3.10 -6.78 14.38
N ASP A 39 3.18 -7.88 15.12
CA ASP A 39 4.41 -8.35 15.77
C ASP A 39 5.47 -8.81 14.75
N HIS A 40 5.04 -9.24 13.57
CA HIS A 40 5.87 -9.59 12.43
C HIS A 40 5.19 -9.14 11.14
N ALA A 41 5.97 -8.99 10.08
CA ALA A 41 5.46 -8.78 8.74
C ALA A 41 5.23 -10.12 8.03
N SER A 42 4.16 -10.20 7.26
CA SER A 42 3.86 -11.38 6.43
C SER A 42 3.12 -10.99 5.15
N GLU A 43 3.41 -11.69 4.08
CA GLU A 43 2.66 -11.57 2.83
C GLU A 43 1.33 -12.32 2.97
N ALA A 44 0.26 -11.56 3.16
CA ALA A 44 -1.09 -12.11 3.28
C ALA A 44 -1.69 -12.48 1.92
N VAL A 45 -1.30 -11.76 0.86
CA VAL A 45 -1.68 -12.04 -0.52
C VAL A 45 -0.46 -11.79 -1.41
N PRO A 46 0.05 -12.82 -2.11
CA PRO A 46 1.11 -12.64 -3.10
C PRO A 46 0.62 -11.83 -4.29
N LEU A 47 1.52 -11.37 -5.15
CA LEU A 47 1.16 -10.56 -6.32
C LEU A 47 0.13 -11.29 -7.20
N THR A 48 -1.10 -10.80 -7.16
CA THR A 48 -2.29 -11.46 -7.74
C THR A 48 -3.06 -10.47 -8.61
N SER A 49 -3.59 -10.94 -9.74
CA SER A 49 -4.49 -10.12 -10.57
C SER A 49 -5.64 -9.57 -9.74
N VAL A 50 -5.97 -8.29 -9.94
CA VAL A 50 -7.07 -7.66 -9.19
C VAL A 50 -8.41 -8.38 -9.40
N GLN A 51 -8.59 -9.10 -10.51
CA GLN A 51 -9.80 -9.88 -10.78
C GLN A 51 -9.94 -11.04 -9.79
N ASP A 52 -8.85 -11.75 -9.54
CA ASP A 52 -8.81 -12.98 -8.74
C ASP A 52 -8.57 -12.69 -7.24
N LEU A 53 -8.26 -11.44 -6.91
CA LEU A 53 -7.93 -11.04 -5.55
C LEU A 53 -9.12 -11.23 -4.61
N ALA A 54 -8.93 -12.04 -3.58
CA ALA A 54 -9.80 -12.11 -2.41
C ALA A 54 -9.17 -11.31 -1.27
N VAL A 55 -9.90 -10.34 -0.72
CA VAL A 55 -9.40 -9.56 0.43
C VAL A 55 -9.40 -10.46 1.68
N PRO A 56 -8.25 -10.69 2.31
CA PRO A 56 -8.20 -11.45 3.56
C PRO A 56 -8.89 -10.69 4.69
N ASP A 57 -9.33 -11.40 5.70
CA ASP A 57 -9.77 -10.74 6.93
C ASP A 57 -8.54 -10.30 7.73
N PHE A 58 -8.52 -9.02 8.08
CA PHE A 58 -7.42 -8.42 8.83
C PHE A 58 -7.78 -8.37 10.31
N GLU A 59 -7.00 -9.02 11.15
CA GLU A 59 -7.13 -8.93 12.60
C GLU A 59 -5.96 -8.09 13.16
N PRO A 60 -6.26 -7.00 13.90
CA PRO A 60 -5.21 -6.18 14.48
C PRO A 60 -4.60 -6.90 15.70
N HIS A 61 -3.30 -7.09 15.68
CA HIS A 61 -2.55 -7.67 16.80
C HIS A 61 -1.12 -7.14 16.86
N GLY A 62 -0.58 -7.13 18.05
CA GLY A 62 0.83 -6.84 18.30
C GLY A 62 1.26 -5.41 18.09
N CYS A 63 2.52 -5.27 17.79
CA CYS A 63 3.25 -4.02 17.55
C CYS A 63 3.09 -3.53 16.10
N THR A 64 3.80 -2.48 15.72
CA THR A 64 3.80 -1.92 14.36
C THR A 64 5.19 -2.12 13.74
N MET A 65 5.49 -3.36 13.32
CA MET A 65 6.79 -3.73 12.72
C MET A 65 6.82 -3.28 11.25
N LEU A 66 6.80 -1.98 11.03
CA LEU A 66 6.75 -1.37 9.71
C LEU A 66 8.08 -1.54 8.95
N GLY A 67 9.22 -1.46 9.63
CA GLY A 67 10.54 -1.66 9.02
C GLY A 67 10.66 -3.05 8.41
N GLU A 68 10.28 -4.10 9.17
CA GLU A 68 10.23 -5.48 8.67
C GLU A 68 9.31 -5.62 7.44
N ALA A 69 8.16 -4.91 7.45
CA ALA A 69 7.23 -4.93 6.31
C ALA A 69 7.81 -4.26 5.06
N LEU A 70 8.54 -3.16 5.22
CA LEU A 70 9.20 -2.48 4.10
C LEU A 70 10.34 -3.32 3.50
N GLU A 71 11.10 -4.03 4.33
CA GLU A 71 12.15 -4.96 3.87
C GLU A 71 11.54 -6.18 3.14
N LEU A 72 10.42 -6.72 3.65
CA LEU A 72 9.69 -7.78 2.99
C LEU A 72 9.16 -7.31 1.64
N LEU A 73 8.55 -6.13 1.59
CA LEU A 73 8.03 -5.52 0.36
C LEU A 73 9.13 -5.31 -0.68
N ALA A 74 10.30 -4.79 -0.27
CA ALA A 74 11.42 -4.58 -1.18
C ALA A 74 11.86 -5.90 -1.84
N ARG A 75 11.94 -6.99 -1.07
CA ARG A 75 12.25 -8.33 -1.59
C ARG A 75 11.18 -8.86 -2.54
N SER A 76 9.89 -8.73 -2.18
CA SER A 76 8.80 -9.17 -3.06
C SER A 76 8.81 -8.41 -4.39
N ILE A 77 9.12 -7.11 -4.38
CA ILE A 77 9.25 -6.32 -5.61
C ILE A 77 10.43 -6.83 -6.47
N GLU A 78 11.57 -7.12 -5.86
CA GLU A 78 12.74 -7.66 -6.58
C GLU A 78 12.46 -9.02 -7.22
N GLU A 79 11.64 -9.85 -6.58
CA GLU A 79 11.28 -11.20 -7.05
C GLU A 79 10.19 -11.18 -8.12
N ASP A 80 9.18 -10.31 -7.98
CA ASP A 80 7.94 -10.38 -8.76
C ASP A 80 7.86 -9.35 -9.90
N VAL A 81 8.61 -8.23 -9.82
CA VAL A 81 8.52 -7.14 -10.79
C VAL A 81 9.66 -7.19 -11.80
N VAL A 82 9.31 -7.33 -13.07
CA VAL A 82 10.29 -7.35 -14.15
C VAL A 82 10.84 -5.95 -14.43
N MET A 83 12.14 -5.77 -14.22
CA MET A 83 12.79 -4.50 -14.50
C MET A 83 13.04 -4.30 -15.99
N PRO A 84 12.87 -3.06 -16.52
CA PRO A 84 13.17 -2.79 -17.91
C PRO A 84 14.64 -3.01 -18.20
N SER A 85 14.94 -3.66 -19.34
CA SER A 85 16.28 -3.89 -19.85
C SER A 85 16.40 -3.45 -21.31
N ALA A 86 17.60 -3.49 -21.85
CA ALA A 86 17.79 -3.17 -23.29
C ALA A 86 17.07 -4.15 -24.24
N ALA A 87 16.71 -5.34 -23.76
CA ALA A 87 16.09 -6.40 -24.54
C ALA A 87 14.59 -6.58 -24.24
N GLU A 88 14.09 -6.07 -23.12
CA GLU A 88 12.74 -6.33 -22.63
C GLU A 88 12.12 -5.09 -21.99
N LYS A 89 10.86 -4.82 -22.34
CA LYS A 89 10.05 -3.79 -21.69
C LYS A 89 9.65 -4.36 -20.31
N GLY A 90 10.10 -3.70 -19.24
CA GLY A 90 9.74 -4.06 -17.88
C GLY A 90 8.29 -3.77 -17.53
N ASP A 91 7.91 -4.20 -16.35
CA ASP A 91 6.62 -3.88 -15.76
C ASP A 91 6.51 -2.39 -15.37
N TRP A 92 5.29 -1.95 -15.11
CA TRP A 92 5.06 -0.64 -14.49
C TRP A 92 5.62 -0.62 -13.08
N LYS A 93 6.17 0.52 -12.68
CA LYS A 93 6.68 0.69 -11.33
C LYS A 93 5.55 0.56 -10.30
N PRO A 94 5.77 -0.17 -9.21
CA PRO A 94 4.76 -0.33 -8.16
C PRO A 94 4.39 1.00 -7.48
N ILE A 95 3.12 1.13 -7.12
CA ILE A 95 2.61 2.14 -6.18
C ILE A 95 2.37 1.45 -4.85
N VAL A 96 2.93 2.00 -3.78
CA VAL A 96 2.88 1.43 -2.44
C VAL A 96 1.92 2.24 -1.56
N PHE A 97 0.93 1.58 -0.98
CA PHE A 97 0.05 2.16 0.04
C PHE A 97 0.40 1.58 1.42
N ILE A 98 0.86 2.42 2.33
CA ILE A 98 1.14 2.06 3.72
C ILE A 98 -0.01 2.54 4.57
N VAL A 99 -0.73 1.64 5.24
CA VAL A 99 -1.87 1.99 6.11
C VAL A 99 -1.55 1.62 7.55
N THR A 100 -1.51 2.59 8.44
CA THR A 100 -1.24 2.40 9.86
C THR A 100 -1.98 3.41 10.73
N ASP A 101 -2.22 3.07 12.00
CA ASP A 101 -2.76 3.96 13.03
C ASP A 101 -1.74 4.29 14.12
N GLY A 102 -0.52 3.77 14.01
CA GLY A 102 0.49 3.88 15.06
C GLY A 102 1.89 4.24 14.55
N GLU A 103 2.73 4.58 15.50
CA GLU A 103 4.14 4.77 15.25
C GLU A 103 4.84 3.42 15.06
N PRO A 104 5.83 3.33 14.16
CA PRO A 104 6.64 2.13 14.01
C PRO A 104 7.34 1.76 15.31
N CYS A 105 7.39 0.44 15.61
CA CYS A 105 8.09 -0.12 16.75
C CYS A 105 9.54 -0.50 16.41
N ASP A 106 9.88 -0.49 15.13
CA ASP A 106 11.19 -0.87 14.58
C ASP A 106 11.79 0.23 13.70
N ASP A 107 13.01 0.01 13.22
CA ASP A 107 13.71 0.97 12.36
C ASP A 107 13.26 0.83 10.90
N VAL A 108 12.55 1.83 10.40
CA VAL A 108 12.02 1.89 9.03
C VAL A 108 13.05 2.32 7.98
N ARG A 109 14.21 2.86 8.39
CA ARG A 109 15.16 3.51 7.47
C ARG A 109 15.72 2.56 6.43
N HIS A 110 16.12 1.36 6.85
CA HIS A 110 16.74 0.38 5.96
C HIS A 110 15.75 -0.06 4.86
N GLY A 111 14.55 -0.52 5.24
CA GLY A 111 13.53 -0.94 4.29
C GLY A 111 13.06 0.21 3.38
N LEU A 112 12.97 1.43 3.91
CA LEU A 112 12.62 2.61 3.11
C LEU A 112 13.71 2.96 2.09
N ASP A 113 14.99 2.85 2.45
CA ASP A 113 16.12 3.08 1.54
C ASP A 113 16.17 1.99 0.45
N ASP A 114 15.85 0.74 0.78
CA ASP A 114 15.76 -0.35 -0.19
C ASP A 114 14.62 -0.10 -1.19
N LEU A 115 13.45 0.31 -0.72
CA LEU A 115 12.34 0.68 -1.61
C LEU A 115 12.67 1.86 -2.51
N LYS A 116 13.35 2.89 -2.00
CA LYS A 116 13.74 4.07 -2.79
C LYS A 116 14.84 3.77 -3.82
N ARG A 117 15.71 2.82 -3.54
CA ARG A 117 16.72 2.31 -4.49
C ARG A 117 16.10 1.39 -5.53
N GLY A 118 15.06 0.66 -5.13
CA GLY A 118 14.24 -0.15 -6.02
C GLY A 118 13.36 0.69 -6.95
N CYS A 119 12.60 0.05 -7.76
CA CYS A 119 11.75 0.69 -8.76
C CYS A 119 10.33 0.96 -8.27
N VAL A 120 10.18 1.58 -7.11
CA VAL A 120 8.88 2.09 -6.65
C VAL A 120 8.65 3.47 -7.27
N ASP A 121 7.47 3.68 -7.84
CA ASP A 121 7.06 4.97 -8.40
C ASP A 121 6.65 5.93 -7.30
N THR A 122 5.71 5.51 -6.49
CA THR A 122 5.09 6.36 -5.46
C THR A 122 4.82 5.57 -4.19
N ILE A 123 5.13 6.19 -3.05
CA ILE A 123 4.72 5.70 -1.73
C ILE A 123 3.66 6.65 -1.19
N VAL A 124 2.50 6.13 -0.81
CA VAL A 124 1.40 6.85 -0.18
C VAL A 124 1.21 6.32 1.23
N ALA A 125 1.40 7.15 2.22
CA ALA A 125 1.19 6.79 3.62
C ALA A 125 -0.20 7.22 4.09
N CYS A 126 -0.95 6.29 4.64
CA CYS A 126 -2.33 6.46 5.04
C CYS A 126 -2.46 6.33 6.55
N ALA A 127 -2.84 7.43 7.23
CA ALA A 127 -3.19 7.41 8.64
C ALA A 127 -4.61 6.88 8.83
N ALA A 128 -4.77 5.74 9.50
CA ALA A 128 -6.07 5.17 9.81
C ALA A 128 -6.62 5.74 11.13
N GLY A 129 -7.77 6.42 11.05
CA GLY A 129 -8.43 7.07 12.18
C GLY A 129 -8.11 8.56 12.32
N GLN A 130 -9.00 9.27 13.04
CA GLN A 130 -8.94 10.72 13.14
C GLN A 130 -7.80 11.23 14.03
N ASP A 131 -7.47 10.49 15.08
CA ASP A 131 -6.49 10.89 16.11
C ASP A 131 -5.05 10.43 15.79
N THR A 132 -4.83 9.71 14.69
CA THR A 132 -3.51 9.21 14.30
C THR A 132 -2.57 10.38 13.95
N SER A 133 -1.39 10.40 14.56
CA SER A 133 -0.34 11.37 14.23
C SER A 133 0.16 11.16 12.80
N LEU A 134 0.30 12.26 12.06
CA LEU A 134 0.85 12.24 10.69
C LEU A 134 2.37 12.38 10.66
N ASP A 135 3.00 12.79 11.74
CA ASP A 135 4.43 13.10 11.76
C ASP A 135 5.33 11.89 11.46
N PRO A 136 5.06 10.69 12.02
CA PRO A 136 5.81 9.50 11.63
C PRO A 136 5.68 9.16 10.15
N LEU A 137 4.48 9.35 9.57
CA LEU A 137 4.21 9.05 8.16
C LEU A 137 4.89 10.04 7.20
N ARG A 138 5.03 11.30 7.60
CA ARG A 138 5.74 12.34 6.83
C ARG A 138 7.23 12.05 6.71
N SER A 139 7.80 11.24 7.59
CA SER A 139 9.19 10.78 7.46
C SER A 139 9.37 9.74 6.36
N LEU A 140 8.31 9.04 5.98
CA LEU A 140 8.32 8.00 4.94
C LEU A 140 8.15 8.60 3.54
N THR A 141 7.21 9.54 3.39
CA THR A 141 6.84 10.13 2.11
C THR A 141 6.17 11.49 2.29
N GLU A 142 6.20 12.32 1.24
CA GLU A 142 5.43 13.57 1.17
C GLU A 142 3.93 13.31 0.90
N ASN A 143 3.58 12.15 0.34
CA ASN A 143 2.20 11.78 0.04
C ASN A 143 1.52 11.14 1.25
N VAL A 144 1.03 11.96 2.15
CA VAL A 144 0.34 11.50 3.37
C VAL A 144 -1.13 11.84 3.30
N ILE A 145 -1.99 10.84 3.46
CA ILE A 145 -3.44 11.00 3.49
C ILE A 145 -4.02 10.45 4.80
N ARG A 146 -5.18 10.95 5.18
CA ARG A 146 -5.94 10.43 6.33
C ARG A 146 -7.12 9.60 5.84
N LEU A 147 -7.24 8.39 6.37
CA LEU A 147 -8.42 7.54 6.17
C LEU A 147 -9.34 7.73 7.37
N ASP A 148 -10.46 8.37 7.15
CA ASP A 148 -11.58 8.39 8.08
C ASP A 148 -12.74 7.53 7.54
N THR A 149 -13.76 7.31 8.35
CA THR A 149 -14.94 6.52 7.93
C THR A 149 -15.75 7.19 6.82
N ALA A 150 -15.52 8.49 6.57
CA ALA A 150 -16.10 9.24 5.44
C ALA A 150 -15.20 9.23 4.19
N GLY A 151 -13.96 8.71 4.31
CA GLY A 151 -12.87 8.90 3.35
C GLY A 151 -12.82 7.95 2.17
N SER A 152 -13.92 7.28 1.79
CA SER A 152 -14.02 6.58 0.51
C SER A 152 -13.67 7.49 -0.69
N HIS A 153 -13.93 8.79 -0.56
CA HIS A 153 -13.62 9.78 -1.58
C HIS A 153 -12.12 10.10 -1.72
N THR A 154 -11.30 9.86 -0.70
CA THR A 154 -9.87 10.22 -0.73
C THR A 154 -9.08 9.28 -1.66
N PHE A 155 -9.33 7.97 -1.59
CA PHE A 155 -8.73 7.00 -2.51
C PHE A 155 -9.24 7.17 -3.95
N GLU A 156 -10.55 7.35 -4.13
CA GLU A 156 -11.12 7.61 -5.45
C GLU A 156 -10.54 8.89 -6.07
N SER A 157 -10.38 9.95 -5.29
CA SER A 157 -9.80 11.21 -5.77
C SER A 157 -8.35 11.04 -6.14
N TYR A 158 -7.55 10.28 -5.37
CA TYR A 158 -6.16 10.01 -5.66
C TYR A 158 -6.00 9.20 -6.95
N LEU A 159 -6.81 8.16 -7.14
CA LEU A 159 -6.78 7.34 -8.35
C LEU A 159 -7.22 8.14 -9.59
N ARG A 160 -8.25 8.98 -9.47
CA ARG A 160 -8.71 9.85 -10.57
C ARG A 160 -7.68 10.92 -10.93
N TRP A 161 -6.91 11.40 -9.98
CA TRP A 161 -5.88 12.42 -10.24
C TRP A 161 -4.71 11.84 -11.04
N ASN A 162 -4.35 10.58 -10.82
CA ASN A 162 -3.33 9.90 -11.59
C ASN A 162 -3.80 9.50 -13.00
N ASP A 163 -5.09 9.19 -13.19
CA ASP A 163 -5.68 8.93 -14.52
C ASP A 163 -5.73 10.20 -15.42
N ILE A 164 -5.68 11.40 -14.85
CA ILE A 164 -5.72 12.68 -15.61
C ILE A 164 -4.31 13.14 -16.04
N SER A 165 -3.26 12.54 -15.50
CA SER A 165 -1.88 12.97 -15.76
C SER A 165 -1.24 12.28 -16.97
N ASP A 166 -1.95 11.38 -17.65
CA ASP A 166 -1.48 10.63 -18.84
C ASP A 166 -2.08 11.11 -20.19
N ASP A 167 -2.54 12.37 -20.27
CA ASP A 167 -2.92 13.02 -21.53
C ASP A 167 -1.86 14.03 -22.01
#